data_c6e8281790f358068a17f857aeda032c
#
_entry.id   c6e8281790f358068a17f857aeda032c
#
_cell.length_a   1.000
_cell.length_b   1.000
_cell.length_c   1.000
_cell.angle_alpha   90.00
_cell.angle_beta   90.00
_cell.angle_gamma   90.00
#
_symmetry.space_group_name_H-M   'P 1'
#
loop_
_entity.id
_entity.type
_entity.pdbx_description
1 polymer ?
#
loop_
_entity_poly.entity_id
_entity_poly.type
_entity_poly.pdbx_seq_one_letter_code
_entity_poly.pdbx_strand_id
1 'polypeptide(L)'
;MKKNKLRVGLLLNGYNISAWSFKMIEIITKSDYADIVLVIINNKKSELNKTIVLKLRNNFSRIPYILIRKTLNFLYEKLIERNTYLPDANKEVNSEALLTNTLTIKVKTIRKEWSDYFYKDDILRIKEQNIDILVRCGFGILRGDILNSAKYGIWSFHHGDNYINRGGPPGFWESMESWPETGSILQILTEDLDNGKVLCRSFACTNFMSVTDNRSNYFWKSLSFMTRKMRELYSAGEDEFFKKVEYNNRHPIFYSERLYVNPTNYELAKLIVRKIKEKISILYDNKFYLNQWILMFHLKNGFSSSLWRYKKIIPPKDKFWADPHVIFRNDKYYIFIEEYMYKSQKGHIALITMDEDGVYHKPETVIDRPYHLSYPFVFEYENKYYMIPESKSNKTIELYKCVEFPQKWEFQMNLMDNVRAVDATVFYHKNKWWMFTNICENEGASLWDELFLFSANNLFTNNWQSHPLNPIVSDCKTSRPAGKIFSINGILYRPSQNCSTRYGYGFNISEITSLDENNYAEVLVSSVKPNWDKNIIGTHTFNRVNSLHIIDAIYKRRK
;
A
#
# COMPACT_ATOMS: atom_id res chain seq x y z
N MET A 1 -30.46 -17.04 12.96
CA MET A 1 -30.67 -17.51 11.56
C MET A 1 -29.40 -17.25 10.78
N LYS A 2 -28.88 -18.22 9.98
CA LYS A 2 -27.79 -17.95 9.04
C LYS A 2 -28.24 -16.91 8.02
N LYS A 3 -27.52 -15.80 7.91
CA LYS A 3 -27.75 -14.75 6.92
C LYS A 3 -27.52 -15.35 5.52
N ASN A 4 -28.38 -15.08 4.56
CA ASN A 4 -28.18 -15.53 3.18
C ASN A 4 -26.93 -14.87 2.62
N LYS A 5 -26.06 -15.66 1.97
CA LYS A 5 -24.88 -15.16 1.29
C LYS A 5 -25.24 -14.20 0.15
N LEU A 6 -24.36 -13.24 -0.11
CA LEU A 6 -24.47 -12.33 -1.25
C LEU A 6 -24.40 -13.11 -2.56
N ARG A 7 -25.33 -12.85 -3.47
CA ARG A 7 -25.38 -13.44 -4.81
C ARG A 7 -24.56 -12.58 -5.77
N VAL A 8 -23.44 -13.10 -6.24
CA VAL A 8 -22.47 -12.37 -7.06
C VAL A 8 -22.49 -12.84 -8.51
N GLY A 9 -22.58 -11.88 -9.44
CA GLY A 9 -22.38 -12.11 -10.86
C GLY A 9 -21.04 -11.53 -11.33
N LEU A 10 -20.38 -12.18 -12.28
CA LEU A 10 -19.10 -11.75 -12.86
C LEU A 10 -19.30 -11.28 -14.31
N LEU A 11 -18.74 -10.14 -14.66
CA LEU A 11 -18.66 -9.60 -16.02
C LEU A 11 -17.24 -9.83 -16.59
N LEU A 12 -17.07 -10.79 -17.50
CA LEU A 12 -15.81 -11.23 -18.05
C LEU A 12 -15.73 -11.09 -19.58
N ASN A 13 -14.54 -10.91 -20.13
CA ASN A 13 -14.31 -10.98 -21.58
C ASN A 13 -14.07 -12.44 -22.08
N GLY A 14 -13.93 -13.39 -21.16
CA GLY A 14 -13.64 -14.81 -21.37
C GLY A 14 -13.12 -15.42 -20.09
N TYR A 15 -12.78 -16.72 -20.12
CA TYR A 15 -12.23 -17.40 -18.94
C TYR A 15 -10.74 -17.14 -18.70
N ASN A 16 -10.00 -16.64 -19.70
CA ASN A 16 -8.63 -16.17 -19.51
C ASN A 16 -8.68 -14.76 -18.93
N ILE A 17 -8.33 -14.64 -17.65
CA ILE A 17 -8.37 -13.40 -16.86
C ILE A 17 -7.00 -13.12 -16.24
N SER A 18 -6.81 -11.92 -15.73
CA SER A 18 -5.57 -11.56 -15.02
C SER A 18 -5.41 -12.32 -13.70
N ALA A 19 -4.16 -12.61 -13.31
CA ALA A 19 -3.84 -13.37 -12.10
C ALA A 19 -4.43 -12.72 -10.82
N TRP A 20 -4.43 -11.39 -10.71
CA TRP A 20 -5.05 -10.71 -9.57
C TRP A 20 -6.58 -10.87 -9.55
N SER A 21 -7.24 -10.82 -10.73
CA SER A 21 -8.69 -11.07 -10.82
C SER A 21 -9.02 -12.53 -10.50
N PHE A 22 -8.21 -13.47 -10.98
CA PHE A 22 -8.36 -14.89 -10.64
C PHE A 22 -8.26 -15.11 -9.13
N LYS A 23 -7.26 -14.50 -8.47
CA LYS A 23 -7.09 -14.63 -7.03
C LYS A 23 -8.25 -14.01 -6.24
N MET A 24 -8.77 -12.88 -6.67
CA MET A 24 -9.96 -12.25 -6.09
C MET A 24 -11.18 -13.17 -6.20
N ILE A 25 -11.44 -13.74 -7.38
CA ILE A 25 -12.55 -14.67 -7.62
C ILE A 25 -12.39 -15.93 -6.77
N GLU A 26 -11.17 -16.48 -6.68
CA GLU A 26 -10.86 -17.64 -5.81
C GLU A 26 -11.21 -17.36 -4.33
N ILE A 27 -10.86 -16.18 -3.82
CA ILE A 27 -11.18 -15.78 -2.43
C ILE A 27 -12.69 -15.67 -2.24
N ILE A 28 -13.41 -15.05 -3.20
CA ILE A 28 -14.87 -14.93 -3.13
C ILE A 28 -15.54 -16.32 -3.13
N THR A 29 -15.11 -17.22 -4.02
CA THR A 29 -15.66 -18.58 -4.13
C THR A 29 -15.48 -19.39 -2.83
N LYS A 30 -14.39 -19.17 -2.10
CA LYS A 30 -14.09 -19.86 -0.83
C LYS A 30 -14.71 -19.17 0.39
N SER A 31 -15.41 -18.04 0.21
CA SER A 31 -15.93 -17.24 1.31
C SER A 31 -17.21 -17.83 1.92
N ASP A 32 -17.50 -17.44 3.15
CA ASP A 32 -18.73 -17.74 3.87
C ASP A 32 -19.81 -16.67 3.72
N TYR A 33 -19.52 -15.55 3.05
CA TYR A 33 -20.37 -14.37 2.89
C TYR A 33 -20.91 -14.15 1.48
N ALA A 34 -20.36 -14.81 0.44
CA ALA A 34 -20.78 -14.62 -0.96
C ALA A 34 -20.71 -15.92 -1.76
N ASP A 35 -21.60 -16.07 -2.74
CA ASP A 35 -21.62 -17.14 -3.72
C ASP A 35 -21.61 -16.54 -5.14
N ILE A 36 -20.73 -17.03 -6.02
CA ILE A 36 -20.73 -16.66 -7.44
C ILE A 36 -21.79 -17.51 -8.14
N VAL A 37 -22.89 -16.88 -8.54
CA VAL A 37 -24.06 -17.56 -9.11
C VAL A 37 -24.23 -17.32 -10.60
N LEU A 38 -23.53 -16.34 -11.17
CA LEU A 38 -23.63 -15.99 -12.59
C LEU A 38 -22.30 -15.54 -13.17
N VAL A 39 -21.97 -16.02 -14.37
CA VAL A 39 -20.88 -15.50 -15.21
C VAL A 39 -21.49 -14.93 -16.50
N ILE A 40 -21.19 -13.68 -16.80
CA ILE A 40 -21.61 -13.02 -18.03
C ILE A 40 -20.39 -12.84 -18.91
N ILE A 41 -20.36 -13.52 -20.05
CA ILE A 41 -19.23 -13.48 -20.98
C ILE A 41 -19.55 -12.61 -22.18
N ASN A 42 -18.67 -11.67 -22.47
CA ASN A 42 -18.72 -10.87 -23.68
C ASN A 42 -18.37 -11.74 -24.91
N ASN A 43 -19.39 -12.12 -25.68
CA ASN A 43 -19.24 -12.96 -26.87
C ASN A 43 -18.79 -12.14 -28.12
N LYS A 44 -17.90 -11.17 -27.91
CA LYS A 44 -17.25 -10.52 -29.05
C LYS A 44 -16.32 -11.51 -29.74
N LYS A 45 -16.72 -12.01 -30.93
CA LYS A 45 -15.75 -12.61 -31.83
C LYS A 45 -14.63 -11.59 -32.04
N SER A 46 -13.40 -11.98 -31.82
CA SER A 46 -12.24 -11.12 -32.12
C SER A 46 -12.24 -10.81 -33.62
N GLU A 47 -12.81 -9.68 -34.01
CA GLU A 47 -12.67 -9.12 -35.35
C GLU A 47 -11.24 -8.63 -35.61
N LEU A 48 -10.31 -8.95 -34.70
CA LEU A 48 -8.93 -8.47 -34.76
C LEU A 48 -8.25 -8.78 -36.10
N ASN A 49 -8.51 -9.94 -36.70
CA ASN A 49 -7.76 -10.37 -37.89
C ASN A 49 -8.26 -9.70 -39.20
N LYS A 50 -9.55 -9.40 -39.31
CA LYS A 50 -10.07 -8.71 -40.50
C LYS A 50 -9.80 -7.19 -40.46
N THR A 51 -9.85 -6.61 -39.27
CA THR A 51 -9.66 -5.14 -39.07
C THR A 51 -8.21 -4.72 -39.26
N ILE A 52 -7.21 -5.56 -38.93
CA ILE A 52 -5.79 -5.22 -39.12
C ILE A 52 -5.44 -5.20 -40.60
N VAL A 53 -5.87 -6.19 -41.38
CA VAL A 53 -5.59 -6.25 -42.84
C VAL A 53 -6.31 -5.11 -43.59
N LEU A 54 -7.55 -4.82 -43.23
CA LEU A 54 -8.32 -3.71 -43.85
C LEU A 54 -7.79 -2.33 -43.39
N LYS A 55 -7.36 -2.17 -42.15
CA LYS A 55 -6.74 -0.95 -41.64
C LYS A 55 -5.34 -0.70 -42.25
N LEU A 56 -4.58 -1.74 -42.54
CA LEU A 56 -3.29 -1.62 -43.24
C LEU A 56 -3.46 -1.22 -44.71
N ARG A 57 -4.51 -1.73 -45.39
CA ARG A 57 -4.77 -1.42 -46.79
C ARG A 57 -5.25 0.01 -47.02
N ASN A 58 -5.95 0.61 -46.06
CA ASN A 58 -6.51 1.98 -46.19
C ASN A 58 -5.67 3.09 -45.52
N ASN A 59 -4.50 2.79 -44.95
CA ASN A 59 -3.73 3.76 -44.16
C ASN A 59 -2.21 3.69 -44.42
N PHE A 60 -1.79 3.73 -45.69
CA PHE A 60 -0.36 3.86 -46.05
C PHE A 60 0.30 5.05 -45.36
N SER A 61 -0.42 6.14 -45.14
CA SER A 61 0.06 7.32 -44.43
C SER A 61 0.31 7.11 -42.91
N ARG A 62 -0.20 6.03 -42.32
CA ARG A 62 -0.01 5.72 -40.89
C ARG A 62 1.13 4.74 -40.61
N ILE A 63 1.73 4.13 -41.65
CA ILE A 63 2.85 3.17 -41.48
C ILE A 63 4.03 3.80 -40.72
N PRO A 64 4.49 5.03 -41.03
CA PRO A 64 5.56 5.67 -40.29
C PRO A 64 5.20 5.87 -38.81
N TYR A 65 3.95 6.26 -38.50
CA TYR A 65 3.47 6.41 -37.13
C TYR A 65 3.52 5.11 -36.34
N ILE A 66 3.11 4.00 -36.97
CA ILE A 66 3.12 2.66 -36.33
C ILE A 66 4.55 2.18 -36.09
N LEU A 67 5.45 2.41 -37.06
CA LEU A 67 6.86 2.06 -36.92
C LEU A 67 7.53 2.86 -35.81
N ILE A 68 7.32 4.17 -35.76
CA ILE A 68 7.80 5.03 -34.68
C ILE A 68 7.28 4.53 -33.33
N ARG A 69 5.99 4.21 -33.24
CA ARG A 69 5.40 3.68 -32.00
C ARG A 69 6.03 2.38 -31.55
N LYS A 70 6.27 1.44 -32.46
CA LYS A 70 6.95 0.16 -32.15
C LYS A 70 8.38 0.41 -31.66
N THR A 71 9.11 1.29 -32.33
CA THR A 71 10.48 1.66 -31.91
C THR A 71 10.49 2.31 -30.53
N LEU A 72 9.58 3.24 -30.25
CA LEU A 72 9.46 3.88 -28.94
C LEU A 72 9.09 2.88 -27.83
N ASN A 73 8.17 1.96 -28.09
CA ASN A 73 7.83 0.90 -27.15
C ASN A 73 9.02 -0.01 -26.88
N PHE A 74 9.75 -0.43 -27.91
CA PHE A 74 10.98 -1.23 -27.76
C PHE A 74 12.05 -0.50 -26.94
N LEU A 75 12.27 0.78 -27.19
CA LEU A 75 13.20 1.61 -26.42
C LEU A 75 12.75 1.73 -24.95
N TYR A 76 11.45 1.93 -24.73
CA TYR A 76 10.87 1.97 -23.39
C TYR A 76 11.14 0.66 -22.65
N GLU A 77 10.75 -0.49 -23.22
CA GLU A 77 10.94 -1.80 -22.61
C GLU A 77 12.41 -2.09 -22.32
N LYS A 78 13.30 -1.81 -23.26
CA LYS A 78 14.72 -2.14 -23.13
C LYS A 78 15.51 -1.18 -22.22
N LEU A 79 15.19 0.12 -22.27
CA LEU A 79 15.98 1.15 -21.58
C LEU A 79 15.38 1.59 -20.23
N ILE A 80 14.07 1.51 -20.07
CA ILE A 80 13.35 2.04 -18.93
C ILE A 80 12.84 0.91 -18.04
N GLU A 81 12.09 -0.05 -18.60
CA GLU A 81 11.47 -1.12 -17.83
C GLU A 81 12.55 -2.02 -17.20
N ARG A 82 12.44 -2.28 -15.90
CA ARG A 82 13.33 -3.20 -15.19
C ARG A 82 12.78 -4.60 -15.21
N ASN A 83 13.66 -5.60 -15.03
CA ASN A 83 13.22 -6.94 -14.68
C ASN A 83 12.40 -6.87 -13.39
N THR A 84 11.18 -7.39 -13.45
CA THR A 84 10.23 -7.35 -12.35
C THR A 84 10.63 -8.40 -11.29
N TYR A 85 10.59 -7.98 -10.01
CA TYR A 85 10.73 -8.88 -8.87
C TYR A 85 9.37 -9.27 -8.27
N LEU A 86 8.30 -8.57 -8.71
CA LEU A 86 6.95 -8.82 -8.25
C LEU A 86 6.26 -9.82 -9.18
N PRO A 87 5.37 -10.66 -8.65
CA PRO A 87 4.50 -11.47 -9.50
C PRO A 87 3.69 -10.59 -10.44
N ASP A 88 3.69 -10.91 -11.74
CA ASP A 88 2.91 -10.13 -12.71
C ASP A 88 1.42 -10.30 -12.45
N ALA A 89 0.78 -9.25 -11.95
CA ALA A 89 -0.65 -9.23 -11.66
C ALA A 89 -1.52 -9.41 -12.92
N ASN A 90 -1.00 -9.05 -14.10
CA ASN A 90 -1.73 -9.15 -15.36
C ASN A 90 -1.45 -10.45 -16.13
N LYS A 91 -0.63 -11.36 -15.60
CA LYS A 91 -0.42 -12.67 -16.19
C LYS A 91 -1.77 -13.36 -16.40
N GLU A 92 -2.02 -13.86 -17.60
CA GLU A 92 -3.25 -14.58 -17.92
C GLU A 92 -3.33 -15.91 -17.18
N VAL A 93 -4.50 -16.18 -16.56
CA VAL A 93 -4.84 -17.42 -15.86
C VAL A 93 -6.22 -17.86 -16.31
N ASN A 94 -6.38 -19.16 -16.63
CA ASN A 94 -7.68 -19.71 -16.97
C ASN A 94 -8.52 -19.98 -15.72
N SER A 95 -9.71 -19.36 -15.66
CA SER A 95 -10.66 -19.47 -14.54
C SER A 95 -11.79 -20.46 -14.77
N GLU A 96 -11.83 -21.18 -15.89
CA GLU A 96 -12.94 -22.06 -16.25
C GLU A 96 -13.19 -23.15 -15.20
N ALA A 97 -12.12 -23.80 -14.73
CA ALA A 97 -12.23 -24.84 -13.70
C ALA A 97 -12.82 -24.31 -12.38
N LEU A 98 -12.52 -23.06 -12.02
CA LEU A 98 -13.05 -22.41 -10.80
C LEU A 98 -14.55 -22.08 -10.92
N LEU A 99 -15.06 -21.90 -12.14
CA LEU A 99 -16.41 -21.44 -12.44
C LEU A 99 -17.29 -22.50 -13.14
N THR A 100 -16.85 -23.76 -13.20
CA THR A 100 -17.51 -24.86 -13.95
C THR A 100 -18.97 -25.05 -13.58
N ASN A 101 -19.32 -24.90 -12.30
CA ASN A 101 -20.69 -25.12 -11.80
C ASN A 101 -21.52 -23.81 -11.75
N THR A 102 -21.02 -22.72 -12.36
CA THR A 102 -21.71 -21.43 -12.34
C THR A 102 -22.48 -21.22 -13.63
N LEU A 103 -23.73 -20.76 -13.53
CA LEU A 103 -24.54 -20.40 -14.70
C LEU A 103 -23.79 -19.39 -15.57
N THR A 104 -23.69 -19.64 -16.86
CA THR A 104 -23.02 -18.77 -17.81
C THR A 104 -23.99 -18.21 -18.86
N ILE A 105 -24.04 -16.88 -18.99
CA ILE A 105 -24.78 -16.17 -20.03
C ILE A 105 -23.76 -15.52 -20.98
N LYS A 106 -23.82 -15.88 -22.26
CA LYS A 106 -23.04 -15.22 -23.31
C LYS A 106 -23.86 -14.07 -23.90
N VAL A 107 -23.30 -12.85 -23.85
CA VAL A 107 -23.96 -11.65 -24.35
C VAL A 107 -23.16 -10.98 -25.46
N LYS A 108 -23.85 -10.27 -26.35
CA LYS A 108 -23.23 -9.34 -27.31
C LYS A 108 -23.53 -7.93 -26.85
N THR A 109 -22.53 -7.04 -26.90
CA THR A 109 -22.75 -5.64 -26.57
C THR A 109 -22.82 -4.77 -27.83
N ILE A 110 -23.61 -3.69 -27.75
CA ILE A 110 -23.62 -2.63 -28.73
C ILE A 110 -22.52 -1.66 -28.34
N ARG A 111 -21.47 -1.56 -29.19
CA ARG A 111 -20.37 -0.63 -28.97
C ARG A 111 -20.71 0.74 -29.54
N LYS A 112 -20.76 1.75 -28.67
CA LYS A 112 -20.84 3.16 -29.06
C LYS A 112 -19.58 3.87 -28.54
N GLU A 113 -18.71 4.30 -29.43
CA GLU A 113 -17.40 4.86 -29.08
C GLU A 113 -16.58 3.96 -28.13
N TRP A 114 -16.46 4.35 -26.88
CA TRP A 114 -15.72 3.60 -25.83
C TRP A 114 -16.64 2.82 -24.89
N SER A 115 -17.99 2.94 -25.07
CA SER A 115 -19.01 2.40 -24.17
C SER A 115 -19.68 1.14 -24.72
N ASP A 116 -19.94 0.20 -23.85
CA ASP A 116 -20.65 -1.05 -24.12
C ASP A 116 -22.07 -0.95 -23.53
N TYR A 117 -23.10 -1.14 -24.38
CA TYR A 117 -24.52 -1.22 -24.01
C TYR A 117 -25.02 -2.65 -24.20
N PHE A 118 -25.90 -3.10 -23.31
CA PHE A 118 -26.51 -4.43 -23.39
C PHE A 118 -27.85 -4.36 -24.13
N TYR A 119 -28.23 -5.46 -24.81
CA TYR A 119 -29.58 -5.62 -25.33
C TYR A 119 -30.58 -5.83 -24.19
N LYS A 120 -31.83 -5.40 -24.39
CA LYS A 120 -32.89 -5.49 -23.38
C LYS A 120 -33.14 -6.93 -22.92
N ASP A 121 -33.14 -7.90 -23.84
CA ASP A 121 -33.38 -9.31 -23.54
C ASP A 121 -32.27 -9.88 -22.64
N ASP A 122 -30.98 -9.49 -22.87
CA ASP A 122 -29.90 -9.92 -22.03
C ASP A 122 -30.00 -9.31 -20.62
N ILE A 123 -30.46 -8.05 -20.51
CA ILE A 123 -30.71 -7.38 -19.23
C ILE A 123 -31.81 -8.09 -18.45
N LEU A 124 -32.93 -8.48 -19.11
CA LEU A 124 -34.02 -9.24 -18.47
C LEU A 124 -33.49 -10.57 -17.93
N ARG A 125 -32.75 -11.34 -18.74
CA ARG A 125 -32.16 -12.63 -18.34
C ARG A 125 -31.20 -12.48 -17.13
N ILE A 126 -30.47 -11.37 -17.05
CA ILE A 126 -29.59 -11.08 -15.92
C ILE A 126 -30.40 -10.75 -14.68
N LYS A 127 -31.43 -9.90 -14.79
CA LYS A 127 -32.33 -9.51 -13.68
C LYS A 127 -33.06 -10.71 -13.07
N GLU A 128 -33.50 -11.66 -13.87
CA GLU A 128 -34.12 -12.92 -13.43
C GLU A 128 -33.23 -13.73 -12.47
N GLN A 129 -31.91 -13.53 -12.50
CA GLN A 129 -30.98 -14.25 -11.63
C GLN A 129 -30.92 -13.66 -10.20
N ASN A 130 -31.60 -12.55 -9.90
CA ASN A 130 -31.66 -11.92 -8.59
C ASN A 130 -30.25 -11.71 -8.00
N ILE A 131 -29.39 -11.01 -8.73
CA ILE A 131 -28.00 -10.72 -8.36
C ILE A 131 -27.95 -9.56 -7.37
N ASP A 132 -27.18 -9.72 -6.29
CA ASP A 132 -26.90 -8.63 -5.34
C ASP A 132 -25.82 -7.69 -5.88
N ILE A 133 -24.71 -8.23 -6.38
CA ILE A 133 -23.56 -7.46 -6.86
C ILE A 133 -23.09 -8.02 -8.20
N LEU A 134 -22.90 -7.16 -9.20
CA LEU A 134 -22.14 -7.49 -10.40
C LEU A 134 -20.69 -7.00 -10.25
N VAL A 135 -19.72 -7.87 -10.43
CA VAL A 135 -18.27 -7.55 -10.39
C VAL A 135 -17.73 -7.41 -11.80
N ARG A 136 -17.20 -6.24 -12.12
CA ARG A 136 -16.63 -5.98 -13.44
C ARG A 136 -15.14 -6.34 -13.49
N CYS A 137 -14.81 -7.40 -14.21
CA CYS A 137 -13.44 -7.80 -14.54
C CYS A 137 -13.18 -7.81 -16.06
N GLY A 138 -14.16 -7.37 -16.85
CA GLY A 138 -14.12 -7.30 -18.31
C GLY A 138 -15.03 -6.22 -18.87
N PHE A 139 -15.31 -6.27 -20.16
CA PHE A 139 -16.07 -5.28 -20.93
C PHE A 139 -15.37 -3.90 -21.05
N GLY A 140 -15.96 -3.00 -21.82
CA GLY A 140 -15.56 -1.60 -21.90
C GLY A 140 -16.21 -0.75 -20.81
N ILE A 141 -16.41 0.53 -21.08
CA ILE A 141 -17.19 1.42 -20.20
C ILE A 141 -18.67 1.01 -20.31
N LEU A 142 -19.25 0.58 -19.21
CA LEU A 142 -20.66 0.14 -19.15
C LEU A 142 -21.59 1.33 -19.03
N ARG A 143 -22.70 1.30 -19.78
CA ARG A 143 -23.69 2.37 -19.80
C ARG A 143 -25.11 1.80 -19.93
N GLY A 144 -26.09 2.60 -19.51
CA GLY A 144 -27.52 2.28 -19.64
C GLY A 144 -28.02 1.26 -18.62
N ASP A 145 -29.10 0.54 -18.96
CA ASP A 145 -29.88 -0.28 -18.03
C ASP A 145 -29.10 -1.38 -17.30
N ILE A 146 -27.92 -1.79 -17.82
CA ILE A 146 -27.07 -2.77 -17.16
C ILE A 146 -26.60 -2.28 -15.79
N LEU A 147 -26.41 -0.97 -15.60
CA LEU A 147 -25.99 -0.38 -14.33
C LEU A 147 -26.95 -0.66 -13.19
N ASN A 148 -28.24 -0.90 -13.52
CA ASN A 148 -29.34 -1.19 -12.59
C ASN A 148 -29.79 -2.66 -12.64
N SER A 149 -28.93 -3.60 -13.07
CA SER A 149 -29.28 -5.02 -13.22
C SER A 149 -28.96 -5.86 -12.00
N ALA A 150 -28.33 -5.30 -10.98
CA ALA A 150 -28.07 -5.94 -9.70
C ALA A 150 -28.54 -5.04 -8.56
N LYS A 151 -28.95 -5.64 -7.44
CA LYS A 151 -29.53 -4.93 -6.28
C LYS A 151 -28.61 -3.82 -5.78
N TYR A 152 -27.31 -4.08 -5.66
CA TYR A 152 -26.29 -3.14 -5.17
C TYR A 152 -25.38 -2.62 -6.29
N GLY A 153 -25.84 -2.74 -7.55
CA GLY A 153 -25.16 -2.21 -8.73
C GLY A 153 -23.94 -3.00 -9.19
N ILE A 154 -23.13 -2.37 -10.03
CA ILE A 154 -21.90 -2.94 -10.59
C ILE A 154 -20.71 -2.38 -9.84
N TRP A 155 -19.96 -3.26 -9.19
CA TRP A 155 -18.73 -2.91 -8.47
C TRP A 155 -17.54 -3.06 -9.41
N SER A 156 -16.76 -2.01 -9.55
CA SER A 156 -15.63 -1.95 -10.48
C SER A 156 -14.45 -1.24 -9.87
N PHE A 157 -13.26 -1.71 -10.22
CA PHE A 157 -12.03 -0.98 -9.92
C PHE A 157 -11.82 0.16 -10.93
N HIS A 158 -11.34 1.29 -10.43
CA HIS A 158 -10.60 2.27 -11.20
C HIS A 158 -9.20 2.39 -10.60
N HIS A 159 -8.19 2.08 -11.42
CA HIS A 159 -6.79 2.09 -11.00
C HIS A 159 -6.17 3.44 -11.31
N GLY A 160 -6.57 4.42 -10.54
CA GLY A 160 -6.18 5.81 -10.54
C GLY A 160 -6.85 6.53 -9.37
N ASP A 161 -6.34 7.69 -8.99
CA ASP A 161 -7.07 8.61 -8.12
C ASP A 161 -8.04 9.43 -8.97
N ASN A 162 -9.34 9.23 -8.81
CA ASN A 162 -10.36 9.89 -9.63
C ASN A 162 -10.50 11.41 -9.38
N TYR A 163 -9.69 12.00 -8.49
CA TYR A 163 -9.50 13.45 -8.39
C TYR A 163 -8.52 13.98 -9.42
N ILE A 164 -7.49 13.18 -9.80
CA ILE A 164 -6.37 13.64 -10.63
C ILE A 164 -6.12 12.78 -11.87
N ASN A 165 -6.64 11.56 -11.94
CA ASN A 165 -6.47 10.65 -13.07
C ASN A 165 -7.77 9.89 -13.36
N ARG A 166 -8.54 10.35 -14.36
CA ARG A 166 -9.64 9.60 -14.96
C ARG A 166 -9.22 9.12 -16.36
N GLY A 167 -9.50 7.85 -16.67
CA GLY A 167 -9.11 7.21 -17.93
C GLY A 167 -7.96 6.22 -17.77
N GLY A 168 -6.92 6.29 -18.61
CA GLY A 168 -5.82 5.31 -18.57
C GLY A 168 -4.66 5.62 -19.53
N PRO A 169 -3.68 4.73 -19.70
CA PRO A 169 -3.57 3.37 -19.13
C PRO A 169 -3.29 3.37 -17.63
N PRO A 170 -3.80 2.36 -16.89
CA PRO A 170 -3.59 2.30 -15.44
C PRO A 170 -2.13 2.33 -15.04
N GLY A 171 -1.74 3.19 -14.08
CA GLY A 171 -0.40 3.30 -13.53
C GLY A 171 0.68 3.80 -14.47
N PHE A 172 0.33 4.16 -15.70
CA PHE A 172 1.29 4.61 -16.70
C PHE A 172 1.72 6.07 -16.46
N TRP A 173 0.77 6.97 -16.36
CA TRP A 173 1.04 8.40 -16.23
C TRP A 173 1.73 8.72 -14.91
N GLU A 174 1.29 8.10 -13.83
CA GLU A 174 1.89 8.23 -12.52
C GLU A 174 3.36 7.82 -12.54
N SER A 175 3.67 6.67 -13.14
CA SER A 175 5.05 6.19 -13.27
C SER A 175 5.88 7.06 -14.19
N MET A 176 5.38 7.36 -15.40
CA MET A 176 6.14 8.07 -16.42
C MET A 176 6.34 9.55 -16.09
N GLU A 177 5.41 10.18 -15.39
CA GLU A 177 5.52 11.56 -14.91
C GLU A 177 6.10 11.67 -13.50
N SER A 178 6.48 10.54 -12.87
CA SER A 178 7.08 10.46 -11.54
C SER A 178 6.20 11.11 -10.47
N TRP A 179 4.90 10.81 -10.49
CA TRP A 179 4.00 11.23 -9.42
C TRP A 179 4.38 10.52 -8.11
N PRO A 180 4.21 11.17 -6.96
CA PRO A 180 4.61 10.57 -5.69
C PRO A 180 3.79 9.33 -5.31
N GLU A 181 2.54 9.26 -5.80
CA GLU A 181 1.56 8.24 -5.43
C GLU A 181 0.77 7.77 -6.64
N THR A 182 0.35 6.50 -6.58
CA THR A 182 -0.62 5.90 -7.49
C THR A 182 -1.88 5.55 -6.69
N GLY A 183 -3.01 6.16 -7.05
CA GLY A 183 -4.30 5.86 -6.46
C GLY A 183 -4.93 4.59 -7.01
N SER A 184 -5.84 4.00 -6.25
CA SER A 184 -6.78 2.98 -6.71
C SER A 184 -8.08 3.06 -5.92
N ILE A 185 -9.20 2.89 -6.60
CA ILE A 185 -10.51 2.89 -5.96
C ILE A 185 -11.33 1.66 -6.36
N LEU A 186 -12.17 1.21 -5.45
CA LEU A 186 -13.33 0.37 -5.73
C LEU A 186 -14.57 1.25 -5.70
N GLN A 187 -15.41 1.19 -6.72
CA GLN A 187 -16.59 2.04 -6.85
C GLN A 187 -17.81 1.25 -7.36
N ILE A 188 -19.00 1.76 -7.07
CA ILE A 188 -20.23 1.36 -7.73
C ILE A 188 -20.34 2.25 -8.98
N LEU A 189 -20.47 1.63 -10.16
CA LEU A 189 -20.54 2.37 -11.42
C LEU A 189 -21.81 3.22 -11.53
N THR A 190 -21.64 4.38 -12.14
CA THR A 190 -22.71 5.31 -12.56
C THR A 190 -22.54 5.65 -14.05
N GLU A 191 -23.41 6.50 -14.57
CA GLU A 191 -23.30 7.01 -15.95
C GLU A 191 -22.05 7.90 -16.14
N ASP A 192 -21.51 8.49 -15.08
CA ASP A 192 -20.30 9.32 -15.15
C ASP A 192 -19.02 8.47 -15.15
N LEU A 193 -18.11 8.77 -16.05
CA LEU A 193 -16.85 8.05 -16.19
C LEU A 193 -15.97 8.26 -14.94
N ASP A 194 -15.59 7.14 -14.31
CA ASP A 194 -14.70 7.08 -13.14
C ASP A 194 -15.15 8.01 -11.98
N ASN A 195 -16.44 8.31 -11.92
CA ASN A 195 -17.10 9.14 -10.91
C ASN A 195 -18.28 8.41 -10.26
N GLY A 196 -18.14 7.12 -10.04
CA GLY A 196 -19.11 6.30 -9.30
C GLY A 196 -19.05 6.54 -7.78
N LYS A 197 -19.95 5.89 -7.03
CA LYS A 197 -19.91 5.91 -5.56
C LYS A 197 -18.70 5.12 -5.06
N VAL A 198 -17.72 5.79 -4.48
CA VAL A 198 -16.48 5.18 -3.99
C VAL A 198 -16.75 4.37 -2.74
N LEU A 199 -16.45 3.07 -2.77
CA LEU A 199 -16.52 2.14 -1.65
C LEU A 199 -15.23 2.11 -0.84
N CYS A 200 -14.09 2.22 -1.52
CA CYS A 200 -12.76 2.18 -0.94
C CYS A 200 -11.79 2.99 -1.80
N ARG A 201 -10.89 3.71 -1.15
CA ARG A 201 -9.80 4.46 -1.79
C ARG A 201 -8.49 4.08 -1.12
N SER A 202 -7.43 3.96 -1.91
CA SER A 202 -6.09 3.63 -1.42
C SER A 202 -5.02 4.29 -2.26
N PHE A 203 -3.89 4.61 -1.62
CA PHE A 203 -2.72 5.19 -2.28
C PHE A 203 -1.50 4.31 -2.06
N ALA A 204 -0.77 4.01 -3.13
CA ALA A 204 0.50 3.31 -3.13
C ALA A 204 1.64 4.25 -3.53
N CYS A 205 2.85 4.00 -3.07
CA CYS A 205 4.04 4.66 -3.59
C CYS A 205 4.20 4.32 -5.08
N THR A 206 4.37 5.33 -5.92
CA THR A 206 4.59 5.11 -7.35
C THR A 206 5.97 4.51 -7.62
N ASN A 207 6.02 3.39 -8.34
CA ASN A 207 7.26 2.94 -8.93
C ASN A 207 7.53 3.72 -10.23
N PHE A 208 8.38 4.75 -10.14
CA PHE A 208 8.71 5.60 -11.28
C PHE A 208 9.73 4.97 -12.27
N MET A 209 10.29 3.79 -11.95
CA MET A 209 11.27 3.09 -12.79
C MET A 209 10.65 1.94 -13.59
N SER A 210 9.44 1.53 -13.28
CA SER A 210 8.73 0.43 -13.95
C SER A 210 7.22 0.62 -13.87
N VAL A 211 6.56 0.76 -15.00
CA VAL A 211 5.10 0.80 -15.07
C VAL A 211 4.51 -0.58 -14.71
N THR A 212 5.20 -1.65 -15.08
CA THR A 212 4.76 -3.02 -14.80
C THR A 212 4.77 -3.32 -13.29
N ASP A 213 5.87 -2.97 -12.60
CA ASP A 213 5.95 -3.14 -11.14
C ASP A 213 4.96 -2.20 -10.41
N ASN A 214 4.86 -0.94 -10.87
CA ASN A 214 3.87 0.00 -10.32
C ASN A 214 2.48 -0.60 -10.39
N ARG A 215 2.10 -1.11 -11.57
CA ARG A 215 0.80 -1.74 -11.81
C ARG A 215 0.59 -3.00 -10.97
N SER A 216 1.56 -3.91 -10.94
CA SER A 216 1.47 -5.14 -10.17
C SER A 216 1.27 -4.90 -8.69
N ASN A 217 2.01 -3.95 -8.11
CA ASN A 217 1.90 -3.59 -6.70
C ASN A 217 0.46 -3.24 -6.29
N TYR A 218 -0.14 -2.24 -6.92
CA TYR A 218 -1.48 -1.82 -6.50
C TYR A 218 -2.59 -2.76 -6.96
N PHE A 219 -2.41 -3.55 -8.02
CA PHE A 219 -3.37 -4.59 -8.41
C PHE A 219 -3.44 -5.70 -7.36
N TRP A 220 -2.31 -6.21 -6.89
CA TRP A 220 -2.27 -7.20 -5.82
C TRP A 220 -2.87 -6.68 -4.51
N LYS A 221 -2.67 -5.41 -4.19
CA LYS A 221 -3.30 -4.78 -3.03
C LYS A 221 -4.81 -4.64 -3.21
N SER A 222 -5.24 -4.10 -4.36
CA SER A 222 -6.64 -3.72 -4.57
C SER A 222 -7.61 -4.90 -4.61
N LEU A 223 -7.16 -6.12 -4.91
CA LEU A 223 -8.06 -7.28 -4.90
C LEU A 223 -8.76 -7.49 -3.55
N SER A 224 -8.10 -7.14 -2.45
CA SER A 224 -8.67 -7.22 -1.10
C SER A 224 -9.82 -6.23 -0.86
N PHE A 225 -9.91 -5.14 -1.63
CA PHE A 225 -11.00 -4.16 -1.47
C PHE A 225 -12.37 -4.77 -1.74
N MET A 226 -12.48 -5.57 -2.80
CA MET A 226 -13.72 -6.25 -3.17
C MET A 226 -14.19 -7.20 -2.07
N THR A 227 -13.29 -8.07 -1.63
CA THR A 227 -13.61 -9.10 -0.62
C THR A 227 -13.91 -8.48 0.74
N ARG A 228 -13.18 -7.43 1.15
CA ARG A 228 -13.44 -6.69 2.40
C ARG A 228 -14.80 -5.99 2.36
N LYS A 229 -15.14 -5.30 1.26
CA LYS A 229 -16.41 -4.58 1.12
C LYS A 229 -17.63 -5.51 1.01
N MET A 230 -17.49 -6.64 0.36
CA MET A 230 -18.53 -7.68 0.38
C MET A 230 -18.75 -8.24 1.80
N ARG A 231 -17.69 -8.53 2.54
CA ARG A 231 -17.77 -8.98 3.94
C ARG A 231 -18.39 -7.90 4.83
N GLU A 232 -18.02 -6.61 4.64
CA GLU A 232 -18.60 -5.47 5.37
C GLU A 232 -20.11 -5.37 5.11
N LEU A 233 -20.56 -5.43 3.85
CA LEU A 233 -21.97 -5.42 3.49
C LEU A 233 -22.72 -6.62 4.09
N TYR A 234 -22.13 -7.82 4.00
CA TYR A 234 -22.72 -9.03 4.59
C TYR A 234 -22.86 -8.92 6.11
N SER A 235 -21.87 -8.41 6.80
CA SER A 235 -21.82 -8.36 8.27
C SER A 235 -22.67 -7.22 8.83
N ALA A 236 -22.50 -5.99 8.36
CA ALA A 236 -23.21 -4.81 8.85
C ALA A 236 -24.68 -4.77 8.36
N GLY A 237 -24.96 -5.27 7.16
CA GLY A 237 -26.24 -5.17 6.49
C GLY A 237 -26.34 -3.96 5.58
N GLU A 238 -27.40 -3.93 4.78
CA GLU A 238 -27.62 -2.96 3.72
C GLU A 238 -27.66 -1.52 4.23
N ASP A 239 -28.50 -1.26 5.23
CA ASP A 239 -28.76 0.10 5.71
C ASP A 239 -27.50 0.76 6.28
N GLU A 240 -26.78 0.05 7.14
CA GLU A 240 -25.56 0.58 7.76
C GLU A 240 -24.44 0.75 6.73
N PHE A 241 -24.27 -0.23 5.84
CA PHE A 241 -23.25 -0.18 4.80
C PHE A 241 -23.48 1.02 3.86
N PHE A 242 -24.69 1.18 3.32
CA PHE A 242 -24.97 2.26 2.36
C PHE A 242 -25.04 3.64 3.02
N LYS A 243 -25.47 3.74 4.28
CA LYS A 243 -25.37 4.98 5.05
C LYS A 243 -23.92 5.47 5.12
N LYS A 244 -22.98 4.57 5.39
CA LYS A 244 -21.54 4.87 5.40
C LYS A 244 -21.01 5.24 4.01
N VAL A 245 -21.44 4.52 2.95
CA VAL A 245 -21.08 4.84 1.57
C VAL A 245 -21.56 6.23 1.20
N GLU A 246 -22.80 6.58 1.50
CA GLU A 246 -23.37 7.90 1.21
C GLU A 246 -22.65 9.02 1.98
N TYR A 247 -22.38 8.79 3.27
CA TYR A 247 -21.58 9.74 4.07
C TYR A 247 -20.20 9.99 3.46
N ASN A 248 -19.51 8.96 3.02
CA ASN A 248 -18.16 9.08 2.42
C ASN A 248 -18.19 9.75 1.04
N ASN A 249 -19.32 9.69 0.32
CA ASN A 249 -19.50 10.29 -1.01
C ASN A 249 -20.36 11.58 -0.99
N ARG A 250 -20.62 12.18 0.18
CA ARG A 250 -21.49 13.37 0.31
C ARG A 250 -20.96 14.63 -0.38
N HIS A 251 -19.67 14.68 -0.66
CA HIS A 251 -19.05 15.83 -1.33
C HIS A 251 -18.85 15.53 -2.81
N PRO A 252 -19.27 16.42 -3.71
CA PRO A 252 -19.07 16.26 -5.14
C PRO A 252 -17.57 16.36 -5.48
N ILE A 253 -17.14 15.57 -6.46
CA ILE A 253 -15.76 15.62 -6.99
C ILE A 253 -15.78 16.44 -8.27
N PHE A 254 -15.12 17.60 -8.24
CA PHE A 254 -14.84 18.38 -9.43
C PHE A 254 -13.52 17.93 -10.05
N TYR A 255 -13.58 17.48 -11.31
CA TYR A 255 -12.41 17.02 -12.05
C TYR A 255 -11.96 18.11 -13.01
N SER A 256 -10.80 18.69 -12.78
CA SER A 256 -10.23 19.78 -13.59
C SER A 256 -9.03 19.35 -14.45
N GLU A 257 -8.61 18.10 -14.33
CA GLU A 257 -7.50 17.56 -15.08
C GLU A 257 -7.93 17.06 -16.48
N ARG A 258 -6.96 16.84 -17.37
CA ARG A 258 -7.23 16.24 -18.68
C ARG A 258 -7.77 14.81 -18.55
N LEU A 259 -8.54 14.34 -19.51
CA LEU A 259 -8.82 12.91 -19.64
C LEU A 259 -7.54 12.20 -20.10
N TYR A 260 -7.01 11.31 -19.23
CA TYR A 260 -5.83 10.54 -19.54
C TYR A 260 -6.15 9.41 -20.53
N VAL A 261 -5.37 9.33 -21.59
CA VAL A 261 -5.47 8.33 -22.66
C VAL A 261 -4.07 7.80 -23.01
N ASN A 262 -3.99 6.82 -23.91
CA ASN A 262 -2.67 6.40 -24.41
C ASN A 262 -1.88 7.58 -24.98
N PRO A 263 -0.60 7.76 -24.59
CA PRO A 263 0.20 8.90 -25.05
C PRO A 263 0.36 8.90 -26.58
N THR A 264 0.43 10.08 -27.17
CA THR A 264 0.88 10.24 -28.56
C THR A 264 2.34 9.79 -28.71
N ASN A 265 2.83 9.60 -29.95
CA ASN A 265 4.25 9.27 -30.16
C ASN A 265 5.17 10.38 -29.66
N TYR A 266 4.78 11.65 -29.79
CA TYR A 266 5.53 12.80 -29.29
C TYR A 266 5.60 12.80 -27.76
N GLU A 267 4.46 12.64 -27.08
CA GLU A 267 4.43 12.54 -25.61
C GLU A 267 5.27 11.37 -25.13
N LEU A 268 5.14 10.18 -25.73
CA LEU A 268 5.91 9.01 -25.36
C LEU A 268 7.42 9.24 -25.53
N ALA A 269 7.86 9.83 -26.63
CA ALA A 269 9.26 10.16 -26.85
C ALA A 269 9.79 11.13 -25.78
N LYS A 270 9.04 12.18 -25.46
CA LYS A 270 9.38 13.14 -24.40
C LYS A 270 9.51 12.47 -23.04
N LEU A 271 8.58 11.59 -22.70
CA LEU A 271 8.59 10.83 -21.44
C LEU A 271 9.80 9.87 -21.36
N ILE A 272 10.12 9.17 -22.45
CA ILE A 272 11.31 8.30 -22.54
C ILE A 272 12.59 9.09 -22.31
N VAL A 273 12.76 10.23 -22.97
CA VAL A 273 13.94 11.09 -22.78
C VAL A 273 14.05 11.56 -21.33
N ARG A 274 12.94 11.96 -20.70
CA ARG A 274 12.92 12.32 -19.28
C ARG A 274 13.37 11.16 -18.40
N LYS A 275 12.83 9.95 -18.62
CA LYS A 275 13.18 8.74 -17.87
C LYS A 275 14.65 8.34 -18.04
N ILE A 276 15.20 8.47 -19.23
CA ILE A 276 16.62 8.23 -19.47
C ILE A 276 17.48 9.21 -18.65
N LYS A 277 17.13 10.50 -18.60
CA LYS A 277 17.84 11.49 -17.78
C LYS A 277 17.76 11.15 -16.28
N GLU A 278 16.58 10.78 -15.79
CA GLU A 278 16.39 10.34 -14.40
C GLU A 278 17.28 9.12 -14.09
N LYS A 279 17.29 8.12 -14.97
CA LYS A 279 18.13 6.91 -14.84
C LYS A 279 19.62 7.23 -14.81
N ILE A 280 20.09 8.11 -15.69
CA ILE A 280 21.49 8.56 -15.71
C ILE A 280 21.84 9.26 -14.40
N SER A 281 20.96 10.13 -13.88
CA SER A 281 21.16 10.80 -12.58
C SER A 281 21.28 9.80 -11.44
N ILE A 282 20.42 8.79 -11.40
CA ILE A 282 20.48 7.72 -10.39
C ILE A 282 21.77 6.92 -10.50
N LEU A 283 22.20 6.57 -11.72
CA LEU A 283 23.46 5.84 -11.93
C LEU A 283 24.67 6.68 -11.50
N TYR A 284 24.67 7.98 -11.79
CA TYR A 284 25.68 8.91 -11.32
C TYR A 284 25.73 8.95 -9.78
N ASP A 285 24.57 9.13 -9.15
CA ASP A 285 24.46 9.16 -7.69
C ASP A 285 24.94 7.85 -7.07
N ASN A 286 24.51 6.71 -7.57
CA ASN A 286 24.93 5.39 -7.08
C ASN A 286 26.43 5.14 -7.27
N LYS A 287 27.07 5.74 -8.28
CA LYS A 287 28.50 5.59 -8.52
C LYS A 287 29.34 6.42 -7.54
N PHE A 288 28.94 7.66 -7.27
CA PHE A 288 29.76 8.63 -6.55
C PHE A 288 29.33 8.86 -5.10
N TYR A 289 28.11 8.48 -4.74
CA TYR A 289 27.56 8.73 -3.41
C TYR A 289 27.06 7.44 -2.76
N LEU A 290 27.21 7.42 -1.43
CA LEU A 290 26.60 6.46 -0.53
C LEU A 290 25.39 7.12 0.13
N ASN A 291 24.21 6.58 -0.10
CA ASN A 291 22.99 6.96 0.64
C ASN A 291 22.94 6.08 1.89
N GLN A 292 23.33 6.63 3.03
CA GLN A 292 23.54 5.89 4.27
C GLN A 292 22.57 6.37 5.33
N TRP A 293 21.87 5.45 6.00
CA TRP A 293 21.11 5.78 7.19
C TRP A 293 22.05 6.15 8.33
N ILE A 294 21.75 7.26 8.99
CA ILE A 294 22.44 7.83 10.15
C ILE A 294 21.40 8.16 11.21
N LEU A 295 21.84 8.40 12.45
CA LEU A 295 20.97 8.95 13.49
C LEU A 295 21.21 10.47 13.61
N MET A 296 20.15 11.17 14.02
CA MET A 296 20.21 12.58 14.37
C MET A 296 19.46 12.83 15.68
N PHE A 297 20.01 13.59 16.60
CA PHE A 297 19.40 13.84 17.89
C PHE A 297 19.51 15.32 18.32
N HIS A 298 18.58 15.70 19.20
CA HIS A 298 18.62 17.01 19.88
C HIS A 298 18.18 16.83 21.34
N LEU A 299 18.98 17.36 22.26
CA LEU A 299 18.65 17.41 23.67
C LEU A 299 17.98 18.75 23.97
N LYS A 300 16.72 18.72 24.35
CA LYS A 300 15.94 19.90 24.67
C LYS A 300 14.74 19.55 25.56
N ASN A 301 14.59 20.28 26.66
CA ASN A 301 13.37 20.20 27.47
C ASN A 301 12.15 20.68 26.66
N GLY A 302 11.06 19.94 26.74
CA GLY A 302 9.87 20.19 25.92
C GLY A 302 9.99 19.61 24.51
N PHE A 303 9.11 20.00 23.60
CA PHE A 303 9.09 19.49 22.23
C PHE A 303 10.08 20.24 21.33
N SER A 304 10.89 19.49 20.58
CA SER A 304 11.84 20.07 19.62
C SER A 304 11.37 19.79 18.18
N SER A 305 11.03 20.85 17.45
CA SER A 305 10.58 20.80 16.06
C SER A 305 11.60 21.34 15.04
N SER A 306 12.77 21.80 15.51
CA SER A 306 13.78 22.45 14.66
C SER A 306 14.87 21.47 14.24
N LEU A 307 14.60 20.66 13.23
CA LEU A 307 15.46 19.53 12.81
C LEU A 307 16.85 19.96 12.33
N TRP A 308 17.04 21.18 11.86
CA TRP A 308 18.34 21.74 11.51
C TRP A 308 19.31 21.87 12.70
N ARG A 309 18.81 21.80 13.94
CA ARG A 309 19.61 21.82 15.18
C ARG A 309 20.06 20.43 15.61
N TYR A 310 19.56 19.38 15.00
CA TYR A 310 19.89 18.01 15.39
C TYR A 310 21.34 17.68 15.05
N LYS A 311 22.05 17.13 16.02
CA LYS A 311 23.43 16.62 15.86
C LYS A 311 23.40 15.28 15.14
N LYS A 312 24.34 15.04 14.24
CA LYS A 312 24.45 13.79 13.48
C LYS A 312 25.32 12.76 14.22
N ILE A 313 24.88 11.52 14.26
CA ILE A 313 25.66 10.35 14.64
C ILE A 313 25.85 9.51 13.38
N ILE A 314 27.06 9.55 12.82
CA ILE A 314 27.34 8.97 11.50
C ILE A 314 28.08 7.65 11.66
N PRO A 315 27.52 6.51 11.19
CA PRO A 315 28.20 5.22 11.23
C PRO A 315 29.40 5.15 10.28
N PRO A 316 30.29 4.14 10.44
CA PRO A 316 31.28 3.77 9.43
C PRO A 316 30.63 3.46 8.08
N LYS A 317 31.40 3.54 6.97
CA LYS A 317 30.87 3.36 5.61
C LYS A 317 30.45 1.93 5.26
N ASP A 318 30.79 0.94 6.06
CA ASP A 318 30.51 -0.49 5.87
C ASP A 318 29.14 -0.93 6.43
N LYS A 319 28.43 -0.02 7.10
CA LYS A 319 27.15 -0.26 7.76
C LYS A 319 26.25 0.97 7.76
N PHE A 320 25.02 0.82 8.25
CA PHE A 320 24.14 1.94 8.59
C PHE A 320 23.44 1.74 9.93
N TRP A 321 22.89 2.83 10.49
CA TRP A 321 22.06 2.85 11.70
C TRP A 321 20.72 3.51 11.41
N ALA A 322 19.64 2.82 11.79
CA ALA A 322 18.27 3.28 11.58
C ALA A 322 17.35 2.90 12.75
N ASP A 323 16.11 3.30 12.70
CA ASP A 323 15.02 2.92 13.60
C ASP A 323 15.33 3.11 15.10
N PRO A 324 15.77 4.30 15.56
CA PRO A 324 16.16 4.49 16.95
C PRO A 324 14.96 4.45 17.89
N HIS A 325 14.96 3.53 18.87
CA HIS A 325 13.99 3.48 19.97
C HIS A 325 14.69 3.62 21.32
N VAL A 326 14.09 4.34 22.25
CA VAL A 326 14.78 4.82 23.45
C VAL A 326 14.09 4.41 24.73
N ILE A 327 14.90 4.01 25.73
CA ILE A 327 14.54 3.92 27.14
C ILE A 327 15.45 4.92 27.91
N PHE A 328 14.89 5.64 28.86
CA PHE A 328 15.65 6.45 29.81
C PHE A 328 15.65 5.77 31.18
N ARG A 329 16.83 5.56 31.77
CA ARG A 329 16.98 4.96 33.10
C ARG A 329 18.31 5.36 33.71
N ASN A 330 18.33 5.66 35.01
CA ASN A 330 19.54 6.02 35.76
C ASN A 330 20.37 7.10 35.05
N ASP A 331 19.73 8.20 34.66
CA ASP A 331 20.33 9.38 34.00
C ASP A 331 21.06 9.07 32.69
N LYS A 332 20.63 7.98 32.00
CA LYS A 332 21.16 7.57 30.70
C LYS A 332 20.04 7.22 29.71
N TYR A 333 20.31 7.52 28.48
CA TYR A 333 19.50 7.11 27.34
C TYR A 333 20.08 5.82 26.75
N TYR A 334 19.25 4.78 26.68
CA TYR A 334 19.54 3.52 26.03
C TYR A 334 18.81 3.51 24.69
N ILE A 335 19.58 3.69 23.61
CA ILE A 335 19.07 3.85 22.24
C ILE A 335 19.27 2.54 21.49
N PHE A 336 18.20 1.79 21.29
CA PHE A 336 18.20 0.57 20.51
C PHE A 336 17.98 0.93 19.03
N ILE A 337 18.76 0.33 18.14
CA ILE A 337 18.82 0.66 16.73
C ILE A 337 18.89 -0.59 15.85
N GLU A 338 18.47 -0.48 14.61
CA GLU A 338 18.92 -1.37 13.54
C GLU A 338 20.38 -1.02 13.19
N GLU A 339 21.30 -1.96 13.36
CA GLU A 339 22.61 -1.92 12.74
C GLU A 339 22.64 -2.89 11.55
N TYR A 340 22.71 -2.35 10.33
CA TYR A 340 22.73 -3.14 9.09
C TYR A 340 24.13 -3.22 8.52
N MET A 341 24.61 -4.43 8.30
CA MET A 341 25.94 -4.69 7.76
C MET A 341 25.87 -4.91 6.25
N TYR A 342 26.50 -4.05 5.44
CA TYR A 342 26.45 -4.18 3.98
C TYR A 342 27.08 -5.47 3.47
N LYS A 343 28.11 -6.01 4.15
CA LYS A 343 28.77 -7.25 3.76
C LYS A 343 27.87 -8.47 3.89
N SER A 344 27.15 -8.60 4.99
CA SER A 344 26.22 -9.72 5.25
C SER A 344 24.82 -9.49 4.70
N GLN A 345 24.48 -8.26 4.28
CA GLN A 345 23.15 -7.83 3.86
C GLN A 345 22.07 -8.16 4.91
N LYS A 346 22.41 -8.00 6.19
CA LYS A 346 21.55 -8.35 7.32
C LYS A 346 21.64 -7.27 8.41
N GLY A 347 20.47 -6.93 8.97
CA GLY A 347 20.33 -6.11 10.15
C GLY A 347 20.23 -6.96 11.42
N HIS A 348 20.74 -6.43 12.51
CA HIS A 348 20.60 -6.93 13.86
C HIS A 348 20.33 -5.75 14.82
N ILE A 349 19.94 -6.02 16.05
CA ILE A 349 19.65 -4.97 17.01
C ILE A 349 20.91 -4.66 17.83
N ALA A 350 21.27 -3.38 17.84
CA ALA A 350 22.39 -2.85 18.61
C ALA A 350 21.92 -1.76 19.59
N LEU A 351 22.72 -1.50 20.61
CA LEU A 351 22.48 -0.54 21.69
C LEU A 351 23.56 0.53 21.70
N ILE A 352 23.13 1.80 21.64
CA ILE A 352 23.97 2.97 21.96
C ILE A 352 23.57 3.47 23.34
N THR A 353 24.52 3.64 24.24
CA THR A 353 24.30 4.32 25.52
C THR A 353 24.76 5.77 25.40
N MET A 354 23.91 6.72 25.83
CA MET A 354 24.17 8.17 25.78
C MET A 354 23.83 8.78 27.15
N ASP A 355 24.64 9.72 27.61
CA ASP A 355 24.35 10.50 28.82
C ASP A 355 23.44 11.72 28.51
N GLU A 356 23.10 12.49 29.55
CA GLU A 356 22.25 13.69 29.43
C GLU A 356 22.93 14.86 28.71
N ASP A 357 24.25 14.85 28.58
CA ASP A 357 25.04 15.84 27.82
C ASP A 357 25.16 15.48 26.34
N GLY A 358 24.74 14.27 25.97
CA GLY A 358 24.78 13.74 24.61
C GLY A 358 26.09 13.09 24.23
N VAL A 359 26.92 12.72 25.22
CA VAL A 359 28.10 11.87 24.98
C VAL A 359 27.65 10.42 24.89
N TYR A 360 28.04 9.73 23.84
CA TYR A 360 27.58 8.37 23.54
C TYR A 360 28.73 7.40 23.29
N HIS A 361 28.48 6.13 23.60
CA HIS A 361 29.39 5.02 23.33
C HIS A 361 29.10 4.37 21.97
N LYS A 362 30.08 3.63 21.45
CA LYS A 362 29.89 2.81 20.24
C LYS A 362 28.79 1.77 20.48
N PRO A 363 27.99 1.44 19.43
CA PRO A 363 26.94 0.46 19.59
C PRO A 363 27.48 -0.94 19.89
N GLU A 364 26.73 -1.67 20.73
CA GLU A 364 26.98 -3.07 21.10
C GLU A 364 25.78 -3.91 20.61
N THR A 365 26.05 -5.08 20.01
CA THR A 365 24.99 -5.98 19.56
C THR A 365 24.24 -6.57 20.77
N VAL A 366 22.89 -6.49 20.77
CA VAL A 366 22.05 -7.03 21.87
C VAL A 366 21.14 -8.16 21.41
N ILE A 367 20.69 -8.17 20.14
CA ILE A 367 19.95 -9.29 19.55
C ILE A 367 20.46 -9.51 18.13
N ASP A 368 20.93 -10.71 17.83
CA ASP A 368 21.24 -11.17 16.46
C ASP A 368 20.53 -12.50 16.20
N ARG A 369 19.97 -12.65 14.99
CA ARG A 369 19.27 -13.83 14.53
C ARG A 369 19.78 -14.25 13.15
N PRO A 370 19.52 -15.49 12.70
CA PRO A 370 19.87 -15.93 11.35
C PRO A 370 19.20 -15.10 10.24
N TYR A 371 18.09 -14.45 10.57
CA TYR A 371 17.32 -13.57 9.68
C TYR A 371 17.49 -12.10 10.07
N HIS A 372 17.08 -11.20 9.17
CA HIS A 372 17.12 -9.75 9.36
C HIS A 372 16.20 -9.29 10.47
N LEU A 373 16.70 -8.43 11.35
CA LEU A 373 15.94 -7.70 12.36
C LEU A 373 16.12 -6.19 12.16
N SER A 374 15.03 -5.42 12.36
CA SER A 374 14.99 -3.95 12.33
C SER A 374 13.95 -3.43 13.32
N TYR A 375 13.70 -2.14 13.36
CA TYR A 375 12.65 -1.48 14.15
C TYR A 375 12.51 -2.04 15.57
N PRO A 376 13.51 -1.85 16.46
CA PRO A 376 13.53 -2.45 17.81
C PRO A 376 12.57 -1.74 18.76
N PHE A 377 11.26 -1.95 18.58
CA PHE A 377 10.25 -1.33 19.43
C PHE A 377 10.39 -1.78 20.87
N VAL A 378 11.02 -0.96 21.69
CA VAL A 378 11.30 -1.26 23.11
C VAL A 378 10.36 -0.48 24.03
N PHE A 379 9.86 -1.13 25.09
CA PHE A 379 8.94 -0.53 26.06
C PHE A 379 9.09 -1.18 27.45
N GLU A 380 8.58 -0.49 28.46
CA GLU A 380 8.50 -0.98 29.84
C GLU A 380 7.06 -1.41 30.14
N TYR A 381 6.91 -2.56 30.80
CA TYR A 381 5.66 -3.06 31.32
C TYR A 381 5.90 -3.86 32.60
N GLU A 382 5.16 -3.56 33.68
CA GLU A 382 5.30 -4.20 34.99
C GLU A 382 6.75 -4.23 35.52
N ASN A 383 7.45 -3.08 35.43
CA ASN A 383 8.86 -2.91 35.82
C ASN A 383 9.85 -3.85 35.08
N LYS A 384 9.46 -4.35 33.93
CA LYS A 384 10.30 -5.16 33.03
C LYS A 384 10.34 -4.53 31.65
N TYR A 385 11.45 -4.78 30.94
CA TYR A 385 11.62 -4.27 29.60
C TYR A 385 11.36 -5.35 28.56
N TYR A 386 10.65 -4.97 27.51
CA TYR A 386 10.29 -5.84 26.39
C TYR A 386 10.66 -5.17 25.08
N MET A 387 10.90 -5.98 24.06
CA MET A 387 11.20 -5.52 22.71
C MET A 387 10.42 -6.35 21.68
N ILE A 388 9.89 -5.67 20.68
CA ILE A 388 9.27 -6.27 19.50
C ILE A 388 10.05 -5.76 18.28
N PRO A 389 11.11 -6.46 17.83
CA PRO A 389 11.79 -6.10 16.60
C PRO A 389 10.98 -6.52 15.37
N GLU A 390 11.14 -5.86 14.24
CA GLU A 390 10.64 -6.36 12.97
C GLU A 390 11.34 -7.67 12.63
N SER A 391 10.55 -8.74 12.48
CA SER A 391 10.99 -10.10 12.12
C SER A 391 10.27 -10.66 10.89
N LYS A 392 9.93 -9.78 9.94
CA LYS A 392 9.21 -10.10 8.69
C LYS A 392 9.82 -11.27 7.92
N SER A 393 11.15 -11.39 7.89
CA SER A 393 11.85 -12.47 7.19
C SER A 393 11.53 -13.84 7.78
N ASN A 394 11.20 -13.91 9.07
CA ASN A 394 10.73 -15.11 9.76
C ASN A 394 9.20 -15.29 9.67
N LYS A 395 8.46 -14.30 9.12
CA LYS A 395 6.99 -14.25 9.05
C LYS A 395 6.31 -14.30 10.42
N THR A 396 6.91 -13.64 11.42
CA THR A 396 6.43 -13.58 12.81
C THR A 396 6.44 -12.13 13.31
N ILE A 397 5.67 -11.88 14.37
CA ILE A 397 5.87 -10.74 15.28
C ILE A 397 6.35 -11.32 16.60
N GLU A 398 7.61 -11.08 16.94
CA GLU A 398 8.31 -11.71 18.07
C GLU A 398 8.41 -10.76 19.26
N LEU A 399 8.16 -11.28 20.46
CA LEU A 399 8.34 -10.57 21.72
C LEU A 399 9.60 -11.11 22.43
N TYR A 400 10.48 -10.18 22.80
CA TYR A 400 11.67 -10.45 23.61
C TYR A 400 11.52 -9.79 24.98
N LYS A 401 12.05 -10.44 26.02
CA LYS A 401 12.13 -9.91 27.39
C LYS A 401 13.58 -9.65 27.76
N CYS A 402 13.83 -8.50 28.34
CA CYS A 402 15.13 -8.19 28.92
C CYS A 402 15.30 -8.95 30.25
N VAL A 403 16.33 -9.78 30.35
CA VAL A 403 16.65 -10.53 31.57
C VAL A 403 17.78 -9.87 32.36
N GLU A 404 18.66 -9.11 31.68
CA GLU A 404 19.70 -8.30 32.28
C GLU A 404 19.80 -6.98 31.49
N PHE A 405 19.22 -5.93 32.04
CA PHE A 405 19.14 -4.64 31.36
C PHE A 405 20.49 -3.91 31.35
N PRO A 406 20.90 -3.35 30.19
CA PRO A 406 20.17 -3.27 28.92
C PRO A 406 20.60 -4.32 27.86
N GLN A 407 21.56 -5.21 28.16
CA GLN A 407 22.27 -6.00 27.14
C GLN A 407 21.63 -7.35 26.81
N LYS A 408 21.01 -8.03 27.79
CA LYS A 408 20.61 -9.44 27.59
C LYS A 408 19.12 -9.60 27.38
N TRP A 409 18.77 -10.04 26.18
CA TRP A 409 17.40 -10.22 25.73
C TRP A 409 17.13 -11.68 25.37
N GLU A 410 16.02 -12.23 25.86
CA GLU A 410 15.59 -13.59 25.56
C GLU A 410 14.26 -13.60 24.84
N PHE A 411 14.13 -14.50 23.87
CA PHE A 411 12.87 -14.72 23.17
C PHE A 411 11.81 -15.18 24.18
N GLN A 412 10.66 -14.50 24.18
CA GLN A 412 9.55 -14.82 25.08
C GLN A 412 8.47 -15.63 24.36
N MET A 413 7.97 -15.12 23.23
CA MET A 413 6.94 -15.76 22.41
C MET A 413 6.72 -15.06 21.08
N ASN A 414 6.01 -15.71 20.17
CA ASN A 414 5.42 -15.05 19.02
C ASN A 414 4.06 -14.44 19.41
N LEU A 415 3.89 -13.15 19.11
CA LEU A 415 2.60 -12.47 19.20
C LEU A 415 1.70 -12.81 18.00
N MET A 416 2.32 -13.03 16.84
CA MET A 416 1.64 -13.51 15.61
C MET A 416 2.57 -14.42 14.82
N ASP A 417 1.99 -15.44 14.19
CA ASP A 417 2.66 -16.39 13.31
C ASP A 417 2.12 -16.29 11.88
N ASN A 418 2.93 -16.71 10.90
CA ASN A 418 2.58 -16.76 9.49
C ASN A 418 2.10 -15.41 8.91
N VAL A 419 2.64 -14.30 9.41
CA VAL A 419 2.29 -12.95 9.02
C VAL A 419 3.50 -12.21 8.43
N ARG A 420 3.28 -11.54 7.29
CA ARG A 420 4.27 -10.61 6.72
C ARG A 420 3.96 -9.21 7.24
N ALA A 421 4.40 -8.94 8.45
CA ALA A 421 4.17 -7.68 9.17
C ALA A 421 5.47 -6.88 9.31
N VAL A 422 5.36 -5.56 9.39
CA VAL A 422 6.49 -4.63 9.62
C VAL A 422 6.13 -3.60 10.69
N ASP A 423 7.15 -3.16 11.43
CA ASP A 423 7.12 -2.05 12.37
C ASP A 423 6.01 -2.16 13.44
N ALA A 424 5.85 -3.36 14.01
CA ALA A 424 4.82 -3.60 15.02
C ALA A 424 5.04 -2.70 16.26
N THR A 425 4.05 -1.86 16.53
CA THR A 425 4.07 -0.87 17.62
C THR A 425 2.90 -1.16 18.57
N VAL A 426 3.18 -1.49 19.80
CA VAL A 426 2.15 -1.74 20.81
C VAL A 426 1.92 -0.52 21.71
N PHE A 427 0.69 -0.36 22.15
CA PHE A 427 0.26 0.73 23.00
C PHE A 427 -0.83 0.28 23.98
N TYR A 428 -0.62 0.52 25.27
CA TYR A 428 -1.62 0.20 26.30
C TYR A 428 -2.51 1.41 26.54
N HIS A 429 -3.81 1.28 26.30
CA HIS A 429 -4.77 2.36 26.46
C HIS A 429 -6.16 1.81 26.82
N LYS A 430 -6.82 2.43 27.80
CA LYS A 430 -8.17 2.05 28.28
C LYS A 430 -8.28 0.56 28.61
N ASN A 431 -7.32 0.06 29.39
CA ASN A 431 -7.22 -1.34 29.86
C ASN A 431 -7.10 -2.39 28.76
N LYS A 432 -6.61 -1.99 27.57
CA LYS A 432 -6.34 -2.87 26.44
C LYS A 432 -4.97 -2.61 25.83
N TRP A 433 -4.38 -3.65 25.30
CA TRP A 433 -3.25 -3.57 24.41
C TRP A 433 -3.73 -3.38 22.97
N TRP A 434 -3.12 -2.45 22.29
CA TRP A 434 -3.33 -2.15 20.87
C TRP A 434 -2.03 -2.41 20.13
N MET A 435 -2.09 -3.06 18.97
CA MET A 435 -0.95 -3.29 18.09
C MET A 435 -1.23 -2.68 16.73
N PHE A 436 -0.39 -1.76 16.33
CA PHE A 436 -0.37 -1.11 15.01
C PHE A 436 0.75 -1.73 14.19
N THR A 437 0.47 -2.25 13.00
CA THR A 437 1.48 -2.84 12.12
C THR A 437 1.02 -2.82 10.66
N ASN A 438 1.93 -2.63 9.72
CA ASN A 438 1.59 -2.84 8.31
C ASN A 438 1.71 -4.30 7.94
N ILE A 439 0.72 -4.80 7.20
CA ILE A 439 0.64 -6.20 6.76
C ILE A 439 0.47 -6.27 5.25
N CYS A 440 1.22 -7.16 4.62
CA CYS A 440 1.04 -7.55 3.22
C CYS A 440 0.14 -8.79 3.14
N GLU A 441 -1.15 -8.60 2.85
CA GLU A 441 -2.12 -9.71 2.73
C GLU A 441 -1.94 -10.54 1.47
N ASN A 442 -1.46 -9.93 0.38
CA ASN A 442 -1.31 -10.58 -0.91
C ASN A 442 0.15 -10.51 -1.37
N GLU A 443 0.66 -11.60 -1.89
CA GLU A 443 1.98 -11.62 -2.50
C GLU A 443 2.04 -10.60 -3.65
N GLY A 444 3.08 -9.77 -3.67
CA GLY A 444 3.22 -8.69 -4.66
C GLY A 444 2.66 -7.34 -4.22
N ALA A 445 1.83 -7.27 -3.17
CA ALA A 445 1.44 -6.00 -2.57
C ALA A 445 2.55 -5.38 -1.71
N SER A 446 2.51 -4.06 -1.54
CA SER A 446 3.47 -3.31 -0.72
C SER A 446 3.23 -3.52 0.78
N LEU A 447 4.29 -3.41 1.58
CA LEU A 447 4.26 -3.31 3.04
C LEU A 447 4.19 -1.86 3.54
N TRP A 448 4.03 -0.89 2.64
CA TRP A 448 4.09 0.54 2.99
C TRP A 448 2.72 1.21 3.02
N ASP A 449 1.67 0.52 2.57
CA ASP A 449 0.43 1.16 2.16
C ASP A 449 -0.74 0.93 3.11
N GLU A 450 -0.75 -0.15 3.88
CA GLU A 450 -1.92 -0.52 4.68
C GLU A 450 -1.56 -0.81 6.13
N LEU A 451 -2.14 -0.03 7.05
CA LEU A 451 -1.99 -0.17 8.49
C LEU A 451 -3.13 -1.00 9.06
N PHE A 452 -2.77 -2.01 9.83
CA PHE A 452 -3.69 -2.87 10.57
C PHE A 452 -3.61 -2.59 12.06
N LEU A 453 -4.74 -2.68 12.73
CA LEU A 453 -4.92 -2.51 14.17
C LEU A 453 -5.46 -3.80 14.77
N PHE A 454 -4.86 -4.22 15.87
CA PHE A 454 -5.31 -5.36 16.64
C PHE A 454 -5.42 -5.00 18.12
N SER A 455 -6.26 -5.71 18.85
CA SER A 455 -6.40 -5.52 20.30
C SER A 455 -6.29 -6.83 21.07
N ALA A 456 -5.82 -6.75 22.31
CA ALA A 456 -5.79 -7.86 23.24
C ALA A 456 -5.95 -7.36 24.68
N ASN A 457 -6.52 -8.19 25.55
CA ASN A 457 -6.62 -7.88 26.99
C ASN A 457 -5.28 -8.14 27.72
N ASN A 458 -4.43 -9.02 27.17
CA ASN A 458 -3.13 -9.36 27.71
C ASN A 458 -2.07 -9.24 26.61
N LEU A 459 -0.92 -8.67 26.95
CA LEU A 459 0.23 -8.59 26.05
C LEU A 459 0.76 -9.98 25.64
N PHE A 460 0.80 -10.91 26.60
CA PHE A 460 1.37 -12.26 26.44
C PHE A 460 0.36 -13.22 25.84
N THR A 461 -0.06 -12.93 24.60
CA THR A 461 -1.02 -13.74 23.85
C THR A 461 -0.67 -13.76 22.37
N ASN A 462 -1.04 -14.84 21.70
CA ASN A 462 -1.05 -14.92 20.23
C ASN A 462 -2.46 -14.76 19.64
N ASN A 463 -3.47 -14.49 20.49
CA ASN A 463 -4.86 -14.27 20.09
C ASN A 463 -5.21 -12.78 20.05
N TRP A 464 -4.58 -12.06 19.14
CA TRP A 464 -4.86 -10.66 18.88
C TRP A 464 -6.11 -10.51 18.01
N GLN A 465 -7.10 -9.75 18.50
CA GLN A 465 -8.36 -9.52 17.80
C GLN A 465 -8.18 -8.45 16.72
N SER A 466 -8.51 -8.79 15.48
CA SER A 466 -8.46 -7.86 14.36
C SER A 466 -9.54 -6.79 14.48
N HIS A 467 -9.15 -5.52 14.32
CA HIS A 467 -10.11 -4.42 14.31
C HIS A 467 -11.07 -4.51 13.10
N PRO A 468 -12.39 -4.25 13.27
CA PRO A 468 -13.37 -4.42 12.18
C PRO A 468 -13.14 -3.47 10.99
N LEU A 469 -12.45 -2.34 11.19
CA LEU A 469 -12.13 -1.38 10.13
C LEU A 469 -10.82 -1.68 9.39
N ASN A 470 -10.15 -2.79 9.70
CA ASN A 470 -8.86 -3.11 9.07
C ASN A 470 -8.93 -3.23 7.53
N PRO A 471 -7.98 -2.61 6.81
CA PRO A 471 -6.92 -1.74 7.30
C PRO A 471 -7.49 -0.39 7.76
N ILE A 472 -7.02 0.10 8.93
CA ILE A 472 -7.50 1.38 9.48
C ILE A 472 -6.97 2.59 8.70
N VAL A 473 -5.85 2.45 8.00
CA VAL A 473 -5.29 3.41 7.05
C VAL A 473 -4.83 2.67 5.79
N SER A 474 -5.16 3.20 4.61
CA SER A 474 -4.73 2.66 3.31
C SER A 474 -4.12 3.76 2.44
N ASP A 475 -3.00 4.32 2.91
CA ASP A 475 -2.27 5.42 2.29
C ASP A 475 -0.78 5.32 2.64
N CYS A 476 0.07 5.18 1.62
CA CYS A 476 1.52 5.08 1.79
C CYS A 476 2.18 6.30 2.49
N LYS A 477 1.46 7.41 2.63
CA LYS A 477 1.93 8.60 3.37
C LYS A 477 1.82 8.45 4.87
N THR A 478 0.83 7.70 5.36
CA THR A 478 0.47 7.73 6.78
C THR A 478 0.24 6.35 7.40
N SER A 479 0.36 5.26 6.63
CA SER A 479 0.07 3.93 7.17
C SER A 479 1.19 3.39 8.05
N ARG A 480 2.43 3.32 7.56
CA ARG A 480 3.52 2.58 8.19
C ARG A 480 3.97 3.24 9.50
N PRO A 481 4.07 2.53 10.64
CA PRO A 481 4.52 3.11 11.90
C PRO A 481 5.92 3.72 11.80
N ALA A 482 6.18 4.77 12.59
CA ALA A 482 7.42 5.54 12.58
C ALA A 482 7.97 5.82 14.00
N GLY A 483 7.61 5.02 14.99
CA GLY A 483 8.02 5.19 16.37
C GLY A 483 6.88 5.05 17.38
N LYS A 484 7.16 5.36 18.63
CA LYS A 484 6.19 5.22 19.73
C LYS A 484 5.03 6.20 19.59
N ILE A 485 3.82 5.73 19.89
CA ILE A 485 2.68 6.61 20.17
C ILE A 485 2.99 7.39 21.46
N PHE A 486 2.79 8.68 21.46
CA PHE A 486 3.08 9.55 22.58
C PHE A 486 1.91 10.48 22.90
N SER A 487 1.88 11.04 24.12
CA SER A 487 0.85 11.98 24.55
C SER A 487 1.45 13.35 24.85
N ILE A 488 0.73 14.43 24.47
CA ILE A 488 0.98 15.80 24.89
C ILE A 488 -0.34 16.37 25.37
N ASN A 489 -0.41 16.82 26.61
CA ASN A 489 -1.63 17.39 27.21
C ASN A 489 -2.88 16.48 27.09
N GLY A 490 -2.67 15.15 27.19
CA GLY A 490 -3.75 14.16 27.09
C GLY A 490 -4.16 13.79 25.66
N ILE A 491 -3.62 14.45 24.64
CA ILE A 491 -3.86 14.14 23.22
C ILE A 491 -2.84 13.10 22.75
N LEU A 492 -3.31 12.06 22.08
CA LEU A 492 -2.48 10.98 21.56
C LEU A 492 -1.99 11.30 20.15
N TYR A 493 -0.73 11.07 19.90
CA TYR A 493 -0.08 11.28 18.61
C TYR A 493 0.59 10.02 18.12
N ARG A 494 0.35 9.66 16.87
CA ARG A 494 0.97 8.52 16.18
C ARG A 494 1.95 9.03 15.13
N PRO A 495 3.25 8.72 15.26
CA PRO A 495 4.20 8.88 14.16
C PRO A 495 3.95 7.85 13.06
N SER A 496 4.03 8.26 11.80
CA SER A 496 3.92 7.40 10.63
C SER A 496 4.93 7.77 9.57
N GLN A 497 5.44 6.77 8.85
CA GLN A 497 6.34 7.00 7.73
C GLN A 497 5.58 7.59 6.54
N ASN A 498 6.18 8.56 5.87
CA ASN A 498 5.74 9.01 4.57
C ASN A 498 6.56 8.26 3.50
N CYS A 499 5.97 7.22 2.94
CA CYS A 499 6.55 6.42 1.87
C CYS A 499 6.10 6.85 0.47
N SER A 500 5.46 8.01 0.30
CA SER A 500 5.23 8.60 -1.03
C SER A 500 6.58 8.91 -1.68
N THR A 501 6.65 8.95 -3.01
CA THR A 501 7.91 9.16 -3.74
C THR A 501 8.92 8.01 -3.58
N ARG A 502 9.18 7.51 -2.36
CA ARG A 502 10.07 6.38 -2.05
C ARG A 502 9.98 5.98 -0.57
N TYR A 503 10.52 4.83 -0.24
CA TYR A 503 10.73 4.41 1.14
C TYR A 503 11.60 5.39 1.92
N GLY A 504 11.17 5.73 3.15
CA GLY A 504 11.92 6.60 4.03
C GLY A 504 12.03 8.06 3.54
N TYR A 505 11.07 8.54 2.74
CA TYR A 505 11.08 9.92 2.27
C TYR A 505 10.89 10.93 3.39
N GLY A 506 9.98 10.68 4.32
CA GLY A 506 9.67 11.57 5.43
C GLY A 506 8.87 10.85 6.52
N PHE A 507 8.46 11.58 7.54
CA PHE A 507 7.50 11.09 8.52
C PHE A 507 6.40 12.12 8.80
N ASN A 508 5.29 11.63 9.29
CA ASN A 508 4.12 12.42 9.65
C ASN A 508 3.77 12.20 11.12
N ILE A 509 3.08 13.16 11.70
CA ILE A 509 2.47 13.04 13.03
C ILE A 509 0.98 13.21 12.85
N SER A 510 0.20 12.22 13.27
CA SER A 510 -1.27 12.25 13.29
C SER A 510 -1.77 12.27 14.72
N GLU A 511 -2.81 13.05 14.99
CA GLU A 511 -3.58 13.00 16.22
C GLU A 511 -4.58 11.84 16.13
N ILE A 512 -4.57 10.93 17.10
CA ILE A 512 -5.59 9.89 17.23
C ILE A 512 -6.82 10.50 17.88
N THR A 513 -7.88 10.71 17.12
CA THR A 513 -9.14 11.32 17.59
C THR A 513 -10.15 10.29 18.10
N SER A 514 -10.02 9.03 17.68
CA SER A 514 -10.82 7.91 18.19
C SER A 514 -10.00 6.63 18.19
N LEU A 515 -10.07 5.88 19.30
CA LEU A 515 -9.47 4.54 19.43
C LEU A 515 -10.32 3.72 20.41
N ASP A 516 -11.10 2.80 19.86
CA ASP A 516 -11.85 1.78 20.59
C ASP A 516 -12.00 0.52 19.71
N GLU A 517 -12.73 -0.49 20.18
CA GLU A 517 -12.85 -1.79 19.51
C GLU A 517 -13.57 -1.75 18.17
N ASN A 518 -14.36 -0.70 17.92
CA ASN A 518 -15.18 -0.54 16.72
C ASN A 518 -14.80 0.68 15.88
N ASN A 519 -14.13 1.66 16.48
CA ASN A 519 -13.84 2.94 15.85
C ASN A 519 -12.36 3.27 15.93
N TYR A 520 -11.83 3.74 14.81
CA TYR A 520 -10.52 4.37 14.71
C TYR A 520 -10.61 5.60 13.81
N ALA A 521 -10.06 6.71 14.28
CA ALA A 521 -9.91 7.91 13.47
C ALA A 521 -8.64 8.66 13.87
N GLU A 522 -7.96 9.23 12.89
CA GLU A 522 -6.81 10.11 13.10
C GLU A 522 -6.83 11.28 12.13
N VAL A 523 -6.20 12.37 12.51
CA VAL A 523 -6.05 13.58 11.70
C VAL A 523 -4.57 13.92 11.59
N LEU A 524 -4.09 14.10 10.36
CA LEU A 524 -2.72 14.53 10.09
C LEU A 524 -2.51 15.96 10.61
N VAL A 525 -1.55 16.14 11.53
CA VAL A 525 -1.25 17.45 12.14
C VAL A 525 0.09 18.02 11.72
N SER A 526 1.04 17.18 11.32
CA SER A 526 2.36 17.63 10.88
C SER A 526 3.00 16.67 9.89
N SER A 527 3.73 17.23 8.93
CA SER A 527 4.52 16.46 7.94
C SER A 527 5.96 16.96 7.94
N VAL A 528 6.90 16.03 8.04
CA VAL A 528 8.33 16.29 7.99
C VAL A 528 8.88 15.76 6.67
N LYS A 529 9.50 16.66 5.89
CA LYS A 529 10.20 16.35 4.65
C LYS A 529 11.69 16.66 4.80
N PRO A 530 12.60 16.01 4.09
CA PRO A 530 14.05 16.17 4.28
C PRO A 530 14.61 17.45 3.66
N ASN A 531 14.09 18.62 4.07
CA ASN A 531 14.39 19.93 3.46
C ASN A 531 15.36 20.77 4.29
N TRP A 532 15.73 20.32 5.50
CA TRP A 532 16.51 21.14 6.45
C TRP A 532 18.02 21.07 6.27
N ASP A 533 18.54 20.11 5.50
CA ASP A 533 19.94 19.94 5.17
C ASP A 533 20.08 19.39 3.74
N LYS A 534 20.95 20.01 2.92
CA LYS A 534 21.15 19.63 1.51
C LYS A 534 21.63 18.19 1.28
N ASN A 535 22.24 17.58 2.29
CA ASN A 535 22.74 16.20 2.22
C ASN A 535 21.77 15.20 2.85
N ILE A 536 20.71 15.65 3.52
CA ILE A 536 19.65 14.78 4.04
C ILE A 536 18.59 14.63 2.96
N ILE A 537 18.37 13.38 2.56
CA ILE A 537 17.44 13.07 1.48
C ILE A 537 16.26 12.22 1.92
N GLY A 538 16.20 11.82 3.19
CA GLY A 538 15.09 11.05 3.77
C GLY A 538 15.18 10.99 5.29
N THR A 539 14.08 10.55 5.91
CA THR A 539 13.93 10.27 7.35
C THR A 539 12.67 9.42 7.53
N HIS A 540 12.61 8.49 8.48
CA HIS A 540 11.39 7.69 8.62
C HIS A 540 11.00 7.32 10.04
N THR A 541 11.87 7.49 11.03
CA THR A 541 11.55 7.17 12.42
C THR A 541 11.73 8.38 13.32
N PHE A 542 10.79 8.59 14.24
CA PHE A 542 10.84 9.63 15.26
C PHE A 542 10.52 9.04 16.63
N ASN A 543 11.41 9.26 17.59
CA ASN A 543 11.17 8.91 18.98
C ASN A 543 11.60 10.04 19.91
N ARG A 544 10.94 10.11 21.07
CA ARG A 544 11.19 11.10 22.11
C ARG A 544 11.07 10.46 23.49
N VAL A 545 12.06 10.72 24.35
CA VAL A 545 12.01 10.37 25.78
C VAL A 545 12.72 11.49 26.56
N ASN A 546 12.06 12.07 27.55
CA ASN A 546 12.55 13.22 28.33
C ASN A 546 13.03 14.38 27.41
N SER A 547 14.28 14.79 27.55
CA SER A 547 14.90 15.83 26.71
C SER A 547 15.44 15.31 25.38
N LEU A 548 15.60 13.98 25.21
CA LEU A 548 16.13 13.41 23.97
C LEU A 548 15.03 13.32 22.91
N HIS A 549 15.27 13.96 21.77
CA HIS A 549 14.54 13.80 20.52
C HIS A 549 15.48 13.15 19.52
N ILE A 550 15.09 12.06 18.91
CA ILE A 550 15.93 11.31 17.99
C ILE A 550 15.15 10.88 16.75
N ILE A 551 15.82 10.99 15.61
CA ILE A 551 15.34 10.54 14.30
C ILE A 551 16.43 9.74 13.62
N ASP A 552 16.07 8.99 12.63
CA ASP A 552 17.03 8.58 11.60
C ASP A 552 16.94 9.48 10.38
N ALA A 553 17.94 9.43 9.51
CA ALA A 553 17.96 10.17 8.26
C ALA A 553 18.85 9.49 7.22
N ILE A 554 18.46 9.61 5.94
CA ILE A 554 19.32 9.19 4.83
C ILE A 554 20.29 10.33 4.50
N TYR A 555 21.57 10.10 4.76
CA TYR A 555 22.66 11.04 4.49
C TYR A 555 23.38 10.67 3.19
N LYS A 556 23.33 11.59 2.23
CA LYS A 556 24.05 11.48 0.95
C LYS A 556 25.50 11.92 1.14
N ARG A 557 26.44 10.99 1.20
CA ARG A 557 27.88 11.26 1.39
C ARG A 557 28.71 10.69 0.23
N ARG A 558 29.84 11.30 -0.07
CA ARG A 558 30.78 10.75 -1.07
C ARG A 558 31.29 9.39 -0.62
N LYS A 559 31.40 8.45 -1.59
CA LYS A 559 32.00 7.13 -1.37
C LYS A 559 33.49 7.22 -0.97
#